data_55d792d947dfbb1a5959d74f78f467eb
#
_entry.id   55d792d947dfbb1a5959d74f78f467eb
#
_cell.length_a   1.000
_cell.length_b   1.000
_cell.length_c   1.000
_cell.angle_alpha   90.00
_cell.angle_beta   90.00
_cell.angle_gamma   90.00
#
_symmetry.space_group_name_H-M   'P 1'
#
loop_
_entity.id
_entity.type
_entity.pdbx_description
1 polymer ?
#
loop_
_entity_poly.entity_id
_entity_poly.type
_entity_poly.pdbx_seq_one_letter_code
_entity_poly.pdbx_strand_id
1 'polypeptide(L)'
;MGESTGGTSRPLFLIIRDSYNNWGFPKGHVEDGERLDAAALREVREETGLDDLIVRSSLDSIDWYFRFRGRLIHKVCHFYLIFTDLADTSPQRSEGITACRWAPYEDAAQLVSYANARDVLRRAHDLVVAGAPAS
;
A
#
# COMPACT_ATOMS: atom_id res chain seq x y z
N MET A 1 8.37 -0.93 -6.24
CA MET A 1 7.99 -1.08 -7.23
C MET A 1 8.66 -1.91 -8.09
N GLY A 2 8.55 -2.64 -8.46
CA GLY A 2 9.23 -3.45 -9.10
C GLY A 2 9.66 -3.19 -10.32
N GLU A 3 10.18 -3.23 -11.11
CA GLU A 3 10.49 -3.08 -12.05
C GLU A 3 11.08 -3.32 -12.84
N SER A 4 11.47 -3.32 -13.67
CA SER A 4 11.75 -3.40 -14.57
C SER A 4 12.79 -3.49 -15.24
N THR A 5 13.05 -3.65 -16.07
CA THR A 5 14.06 -3.89 -16.61
C THR A 5 14.24 -3.42 -17.84
N GLY A 6 14.97 -3.03 -18.22
CA GLY A 6 15.23 -2.61 -19.42
C GLY A 6 14.53 -1.56 -19.91
N GLY A 7 14.83 -0.75 -20.49
CA GLY A 7 14.25 0.20 -21.27
C GLY A 7 13.05 0.80 -20.68
N THR A 8 11.97 0.48 -21.20
CA THR A 8 10.76 1.12 -20.84
C THR A 8 10.10 0.35 -19.80
N SER A 9 10.53 0.43 -18.64
CA SER A 9 9.82 -0.26 -17.60
C SER A 9 8.69 0.61 -17.10
N ARG A 10 7.61 -0.04 -16.76
CA ARG A 10 6.46 0.59 -16.14
C ARG A 10 6.48 0.28 -14.65
N PRO A 11 6.16 1.25 -13.81
CA PRO A 11 6.06 0.97 -12.37
C PRO A 11 4.95 -0.05 -12.11
N LEU A 12 5.23 -0.96 -11.20
CA LEU A 12 4.21 -1.90 -10.74
C LEU A 12 3.87 -1.55 -9.31
N PHE A 13 2.59 -1.63 -9.00
CA PHE A 13 2.07 -1.32 -7.68
C PHE A 13 1.60 -2.60 -7.02
N LEU A 14 1.99 -2.77 -5.76
CA LEU A 14 1.59 -3.94 -5.01
C LEU A 14 0.23 -3.69 -4.38
N ILE A 15 -0.71 -4.57 -4.67
CA ILE A 15 -2.01 -4.56 -4.02
C ILE A 15 -2.23 -5.88 -3.32
N ILE A 16 -2.98 -5.84 -2.26
CA ILE A 16 -3.24 -7.03 -1.45
C ILE A 16 -4.74 -7.26 -1.35
N ARG A 17 -5.12 -8.51 -1.20
CA ARG A 17 -6.52 -8.89 -1.01
C ARG A 17 -6.72 -9.36 0.42
N ASP A 18 -7.75 -8.84 1.06
CA ASP A 18 -8.08 -9.26 2.43
C ASP A 18 -9.03 -10.46 2.42
N SER A 19 -9.40 -10.91 3.62
CA SER A 19 -10.24 -12.08 3.77
C SER A 19 -11.68 -11.84 3.35
N TYR A 20 -12.06 -10.61 3.06
CA TYR A 20 -13.39 -10.28 2.55
C TYR A 20 -13.37 -10.07 1.02
N ASN A 21 -12.27 -10.46 0.37
CA ASN A 21 -12.08 -10.32 -1.08
C ASN A 21 -11.99 -8.88 -1.56
N ASN A 22 -11.58 -7.98 -0.67
CA ASN A 22 -11.36 -6.59 -1.07
C ASN A 22 -9.88 -6.36 -1.35
N TRP A 23 -9.61 -5.62 -2.43
CA TRP A 23 -8.26 -5.27 -2.83
C TRP A 23 -7.92 -3.87 -2.35
N GLY A 24 -6.75 -3.70 -1.81
CA GLY A 24 -6.26 -2.40 -1.33
C GLY A 24 -4.76 -2.45 -1.11
N PHE A 25 -4.29 -1.65 -0.17
CA PHE A 25 -2.87 -1.52 0.11
C PHE A 25 -2.55 -1.96 1.54
N PRO A 26 -1.31 -2.41 1.78
CA PRO A 26 -0.92 -2.73 3.15
C PRO A 26 -1.15 -1.54 4.07
N LYS A 27 -1.75 -1.79 5.20
CA LYS A 27 -2.03 -0.76 6.19
C LYS A 27 -2.29 -1.42 7.53
N GLY A 28 -2.19 -0.64 8.58
CA GLY A 28 -2.47 -1.15 9.91
C GLY A 28 -2.40 -0.05 10.94
N HIS A 29 -2.34 -0.45 12.19
CA HIS A 29 -2.35 0.49 13.31
C HIS A 29 -0.94 0.91 13.65
N VAL A 30 -0.80 2.19 14.01
CA VAL A 30 0.43 2.70 14.60
C VAL A 30 0.45 2.29 16.07
N GLU A 31 1.53 1.67 16.50
CA GLU A 31 1.68 1.26 17.88
C GLU A 31 2.24 2.41 18.72
N ASP A 32 2.05 2.32 20.04
CA ASP A 32 2.48 3.37 20.94
C ASP A 32 3.97 3.66 20.76
N GLY A 33 4.30 4.92 20.58
CA GLY A 33 5.67 5.34 20.42
C GLY A 33 6.26 5.09 19.04
N GLU A 34 5.49 4.54 18.14
CA GLU A 34 5.97 4.21 16.79
C GLU A 34 5.78 5.41 15.87
N ARG A 35 6.78 5.68 15.03
CA ARG A 35 6.62 6.71 13.99
C ARG A 35 5.70 6.21 12.91
N LEU A 36 5.01 7.15 12.26
CA LEU A 36 4.06 6.79 11.21
C LEU A 36 4.73 6.05 10.06
N ASP A 37 5.90 6.51 9.62
CA ASP A 37 6.60 5.86 8.51
C ASP A 37 7.13 4.48 8.93
N ALA A 38 7.57 4.34 10.16
CA ALA A 38 8.02 3.05 10.66
C ALA A 38 6.86 2.05 10.74
N ALA A 39 5.68 2.54 11.12
CA ALA A 39 4.48 1.71 11.15
C ALA A 39 4.13 1.22 9.75
N ALA A 40 4.22 2.10 8.76
CA ALA A 40 3.94 1.72 7.37
C ALA A 40 4.89 0.62 6.91
N LEU A 41 6.17 0.76 7.19
CA LEU A 41 7.14 -0.27 6.82
C LEU A 41 6.87 -1.59 7.52
N ARG A 42 6.56 -1.53 8.80
CA ARG A 42 6.26 -2.74 9.57
C ARG A 42 5.05 -3.47 8.99
N GLU A 43 4.00 -2.72 8.66
CA GLU A 43 2.79 -3.33 8.12
C GLU A 43 3.04 -3.99 6.77
N VAL A 44 3.84 -3.37 5.90
CA VAL A 44 4.18 -4.00 4.64
C VAL A 44 4.91 -5.31 4.86
N ARG A 45 5.88 -5.31 5.76
CA ARG A 45 6.63 -6.54 6.07
C ARG A 45 5.71 -7.64 6.61
N GLU A 46 4.83 -7.27 7.54
CA GLU A 46 3.94 -8.23 8.18
C GLU A 46 2.91 -8.81 7.22
N GLU A 47 2.43 -8.01 6.29
CA GLU A 47 1.35 -8.44 5.41
C GLU A 47 1.83 -9.10 4.13
N THR A 48 3.02 -8.74 3.65
CA THR A 48 3.49 -9.21 2.35
C THR A 48 4.79 -10.00 2.38
N GLY A 49 5.52 -9.96 3.49
CA GLY A 49 6.80 -10.63 3.57
C GLY A 49 7.97 -9.90 2.95
N LEU A 50 7.73 -8.72 2.36
CA LEU A 50 8.82 -7.92 1.79
C LEU A 50 9.58 -7.23 2.90
N ASP A 51 10.91 -7.14 2.79
CA ASP A 51 11.70 -6.45 3.80
C ASP A 51 12.77 -5.52 3.23
N ASP A 52 12.96 -5.48 1.93
CA ASP A 52 13.87 -4.53 1.30
C ASP A 52 13.06 -3.31 0.85
N LEU A 53 12.79 -2.41 1.77
CA LEU A 53 11.81 -1.34 1.56
C LEU A 53 12.45 0.01 1.80
N ILE A 54 12.12 0.97 0.94
CA ILE A 54 12.58 2.35 1.07
C ILE A 54 11.39 3.28 1.02
N VAL A 55 11.20 4.09 2.07
CA VAL A 55 10.16 5.12 2.07
C VAL A 55 10.63 6.30 1.25
N ARG A 56 9.83 6.71 0.28
CA ARG A 56 10.17 7.84 -0.60
C ARG A 56 9.44 9.12 -0.23
N SER A 57 8.19 9.04 0.09
CA SER A 57 7.45 10.22 0.50
C SER A 57 6.18 9.83 1.20
N SER A 58 5.62 10.76 1.96
CA SER A 58 4.30 10.54 2.53
C SER A 58 3.25 10.86 1.47
N LEU A 59 2.16 10.16 1.54
CA LEU A 59 0.99 10.38 0.71
C LEU A 59 -0.11 10.95 1.58
N ASP A 60 -1.28 11.15 0.99
CA ASP A 60 -2.42 11.64 1.73
C ASP A 60 -2.88 10.63 2.76
N SER A 61 -3.50 11.10 3.81
CA SER A 61 -4.20 10.22 4.72
C SER A 61 -5.66 10.13 4.29
N ILE A 62 -6.29 9.03 4.65
CA ILE A 62 -7.73 8.88 4.47
C ILE A 62 -8.33 8.57 5.82
N ASP A 63 -9.58 8.97 6.00
CA ASP A 63 -10.26 8.72 7.24
C ASP A 63 -11.69 8.30 6.95
N TRP A 64 -12.25 7.58 7.90
CA TRP A 64 -13.64 7.14 7.78
C TRP A 64 -14.20 6.89 9.17
N TYR A 65 -15.54 6.83 9.24
CA TYR A 65 -16.25 6.54 10.47
C TYR A 65 -16.97 5.20 10.34
N PHE A 66 -17.02 4.47 11.43
CA PHE A 66 -17.81 3.25 11.48
C PHE A 66 -18.32 3.03 12.90
N ARG A 67 -19.35 2.20 13.03
CA ARG A 67 -19.88 1.88 14.34
C ARG A 67 -19.37 0.52 14.79
N PHE A 68 -18.97 0.49 16.04
CA PHE A 68 -18.53 -0.74 16.65
C PHE A 68 -19.06 -0.77 18.06
N ARG A 69 -19.88 -1.76 18.37
CA ARG A 69 -20.50 -1.92 19.68
C ARG A 69 -21.24 -0.66 20.13
N GLY A 70 -22.00 -0.07 19.23
CA GLY A 70 -22.79 1.11 19.52
C GLY A 70 -22.02 2.42 19.58
N ARG A 71 -20.71 2.41 19.38
CA ARG A 71 -19.88 3.61 19.42
C ARG A 71 -19.45 4.00 18.02
N LEU A 72 -19.46 5.31 17.76
CA LEU A 72 -18.97 5.84 16.49
C LEU A 72 -17.46 5.97 16.60
N ILE A 73 -16.76 5.30 15.70
CA ILE A 73 -15.31 5.29 15.71
C ILE A 73 -14.79 5.98 14.45
N HIS A 74 -13.84 6.88 14.65
CA HIS A 74 -13.18 7.60 13.57
C HIS A 74 -11.79 6.99 13.40
N LYS A 75 -11.50 6.53 12.18
CA LYS A 75 -10.22 5.93 11.88
C LYS A 75 -9.49 6.74 10.84
N VAL A 76 -8.19 6.95 11.06
CA VAL A 76 -7.34 7.67 10.12
C VAL A 76 -6.21 6.74 9.71
N CYS A 77 -5.94 6.68 8.43
CA CYS A 77 -4.85 5.87 7.90
C CYS A 77 -3.92 6.77 7.09
N HIS A 78 -2.64 6.75 7.44
CA HIS A 78 -1.61 7.52 6.74
C HIS A 78 -0.88 6.61 5.78
N PHE A 79 -0.75 7.04 4.54
CA PHE A 79 -0.09 6.25 3.50
C PHE A 79 1.25 6.83 3.12
N TYR A 80 2.14 5.96 2.70
CA TYR A 80 3.49 6.33 2.26
C TYR A 80 3.82 5.66 0.95
N LEU A 81 4.59 6.35 0.12
CA LEU A 81 5.12 5.76 -1.10
C LEU A 81 6.39 5.01 -0.73
N ILE A 82 6.37 3.70 -0.91
CA ILE A 82 7.46 2.82 -0.51
C ILE A 82 7.91 2.04 -1.74
N PHE A 83 9.21 2.01 -1.96
CA PHE A 83 9.81 1.32 -3.09
C PHE A 83 10.51 0.06 -2.64
N THR A 84 10.51 -0.93 -3.52
CA THR A 84 11.29 -2.15 -3.32
C THR A 84 11.75 -2.66 -4.67
N ASP A 85 12.91 -3.32 -4.67
CA ASP A 85 13.40 -4.03 -5.84
C ASP A 85 12.97 -5.49 -5.84
N LEU A 86 12.38 -5.96 -4.76
CA LEU A 86 11.97 -7.35 -4.64
C LEU A 86 10.53 -7.50 -5.10
N ALA A 87 10.26 -8.59 -5.80
CA ALA A 87 8.91 -8.86 -6.27
C ALA A 87 8.27 -10.08 -5.59
N ASP A 88 9.05 -10.89 -4.90
CA ASP A 88 8.52 -12.10 -4.28
C ASP A 88 7.78 -11.73 -3.01
N THR A 89 6.50 -12.01 -3.00
CA THR A 89 5.66 -11.73 -1.84
C THR A 89 5.14 -13.03 -1.25
N SER A 90 4.85 -12.98 0.05
CA SER A 90 4.22 -14.09 0.76
C SER A 90 3.02 -13.52 1.49
N PRO A 91 1.82 -13.69 0.94
CA PRO A 91 0.64 -13.18 1.65
C PRO A 91 0.53 -13.81 3.02
N GLN A 92 0.35 -12.99 4.04
CA GLN A 92 0.35 -13.46 5.42
C GLN A 92 -1.08 -13.67 5.89
N ARG A 93 -1.52 -14.92 5.87
CA ARG A 93 -2.91 -15.25 6.23
C ARG A 93 -3.22 -14.93 7.67
N SER A 94 -2.22 -15.00 8.55
CA SER A 94 -2.42 -14.62 9.95
C SER A 94 -2.74 -13.13 10.09
N GLU A 95 -2.40 -12.33 9.08
CA GLU A 95 -2.72 -10.91 9.04
C GLU A 95 -3.98 -10.63 8.21
N GLY A 96 -4.68 -11.67 7.79
CA GLY A 96 -5.89 -11.51 7.00
C GLY A 96 -5.65 -11.27 5.52
N ILE A 97 -4.45 -11.55 5.02
CA ILE A 97 -4.10 -11.28 3.62
C ILE A 97 -4.14 -12.60 2.86
N THR A 98 -4.94 -12.66 1.81
CA THR A 98 -5.15 -13.88 1.03
C THR A 98 -4.42 -13.88 -0.30
N ALA A 99 -4.00 -12.73 -0.80
CA ALA A 99 -3.26 -12.63 -2.06
C ALA A 99 -2.49 -11.33 -2.13
N CYS A 100 -1.40 -11.36 -2.89
CA CYS A 100 -0.63 -10.17 -3.26
C CYS A 100 -0.50 -10.15 -4.76
N ARG A 101 -0.56 -8.97 -5.36
CA ARG A 101 -0.47 -8.86 -6.81
C ARG A 101 0.24 -7.56 -7.19
N TRP A 102 1.22 -7.69 -8.08
CA TRP A 102 1.85 -6.53 -8.71
C TRP A 102 1.12 -6.19 -9.99
N ALA A 103 0.77 -4.92 -10.16
CA ALA A 103 -0.01 -4.52 -11.32
C ALA A 103 0.40 -3.12 -11.78
N PRO A 104 0.39 -2.86 -13.09
CA PRO A 104 0.57 -1.49 -13.56
C PRO A 104 -0.61 -0.63 -13.11
N TYR A 105 -0.43 0.68 -13.18
CA TYR A 105 -1.39 1.60 -12.59
C TYR A 105 -2.82 1.36 -13.05
N GLU A 106 -3.02 1.18 -14.36
CA GLU A 106 -4.37 1.04 -14.90
C GLU A 106 -5.07 -0.19 -14.33
N ASP A 107 -4.34 -1.29 -14.24
CA ASP A 107 -4.92 -2.53 -13.71
C ASP A 107 -5.15 -2.42 -12.21
N ALA A 108 -4.20 -1.83 -11.50
CA ALA A 108 -4.34 -1.64 -10.05
C ALA A 108 -5.54 -0.76 -9.74
N ALA A 109 -5.73 0.31 -10.51
CA ALA A 109 -6.84 1.23 -10.29
C ALA A 109 -8.19 0.54 -10.48
N GLN A 110 -8.27 -0.43 -11.39
CA GLN A 110 -9.49 -1.18 -11.59
C GLN A 110 -9.73 -2.21 -10.50
N LEU A 111 -8.66 -2.77 -9.94
CA LEU A 111 -8.80 -3.81 -8.94
C LEU A 111 -9.10 -3.28 -7.54
N VAL A 112 -8.60 -2.10 -7.21
CA VAL A 112 -8.78 -1.55 -5.87
C VAL A 112 -10.26 -1.35 -5.57
N SER A 113 -10.69 -1.85 -4.42
CA SER A 113 -12.12 -1.93 -4.11
C SER A 113 -12.72 -0.60 -3.64
N TYR A 114 -11.89 0.33 -3.15
CA TYR A 114 -12.40 1.54 -2.51
C TYR A 114 -11.96 2.79 -3.26
N ALA A 115 -12.88 3.73 -3.42
CA ALA A 115 -12.60 4.97 -4.15
C ALA A 115 -11.49 5.79 -3.49
N ASN A 116 -11.48 5.87 -2.16
CA ASN A 116 -10.45 6.65 -1.47
C ASN A 116 -9.06 6.01 -1.61
N ALA A 117 -9.00 4.69 -1.67
CA ALA A 117 -7.72 4.01 -1.93
C ALA A 117 -7.26 4.26 -3.37
N ARG A 118 -8.20 4.40 -4.29
CA ARG A 118 -7.88 4.72 -5.68
C ARG A 118 -7.25 6.11 -5.79
N ASP A 119 -7.72 7.05 -4.97
CA ASP A 119 -7.13 8.39 -4.93
C ASP A 119 -5.69 8.36 -4.41
N VAL A 120 -5.41 7.54 -3.41
CA VAL A 120 -4.05 7.36 -2.90
C VAL A 120 -3.16 6.75 -3.98
N LEU A 121 -3.67 5.77 -4.70
CA LEU A 121 -2.93 5.14 -5.80
C LEU A 121 -2.59 6.16 -6.89
N ARG A 122 -3.56 7.00 -7.25
CA ARG A 122 -3.31 8.02 -8.27
C ARG A 122 -2.23 8.99 -7.81
N ARG A 123 -2.26 9.39 -6.54
CA ARG A 123 -1.23 10.28 -6.02
C ARG A 123 0.14 9.63 -6.07
N ALA A 124 0.23 8.35 -5.70
CA ALA A 124 1.48 7.62 -5.79
C ALA A 124 1.98 7.53 -7.22
N HIS A 125 1.09 7.24 -8.16
CA HIS A 125 1.44 7.15 -9.57
C HIS A 125 1.95 8.49 -10.09
N ASP A 126 1.29 9.59 -9.75
CA ASP A 126 1.72 10.91 -10.17
C ASP A 126 3.12 11.24 -9.66
N LEU A 127 3.42 10.87 -8.42
CA LEU A 127 4.73 11.11 -7.85
C LEU A 127 5.80 10.26 -8.53
N VAL A 128 5.50 9.01 -8.84
CA VAL A 128 6.44 8.14 -9.52
C VAL A 128 6.74 8.66 -10.92
N VAL A 129 5.71 9.06 -11.64
CA VAL A 129 5.88 9.56 -13.01
C VAL A 129 6.67 10.88 -13.01
N ALA A 130 6.31 11.78 -12.10
CA ALA A 130 6.93 13.11 -12.10
C ALA A 130 8.34 13.06 -11.52
N GLY A 131 8.53 12.28 -10.48
CA GLY A 131 9.76 12.35 -9.81
C GLY A 131 10.65 11.25 -10.08
N ALA A 132 10.21 10.44 -10.81
CA ALA A 132 10.83 9.36 -10.86
C ALA A 132 12.13 9.42 -10.99
N PRO A 133 12.60 9.73 -10.99
CA PRO A 133 13.69 9.62 -11.06
C PRO A 133 14.36 9.08 -10.50
N ALA A 134 14.42 9.08 -10.55
CA ALA A 134 14.89 8.87 -10.17
C ALA A 134 15.50 8.75 -9.68
N SER A 135 15.67 8.71 -9.59
CA SER A 135 16.43 8.74 -9.20
C SER A 135 16.78 8.27 -8.87
#